data_bfeb236534f574fb7de61e750c80d4aa
#
_entry.id   bfeb236534f574fb7de61e750c80d4aa
#
_cell.length_a   1.000
_cell.length_b   1.000
_cell.length_c   1.000
_cell.angle_alpha   90.00
_cell.angle_beta   90.00
_cell.angle_gamma   90.00
#
_symmetry.space_group_name_H-M   'P 1'
#
loop_
_entity.id
_entity.type
_entity.pdbx_description
1 polymer ?
#
loop_
_entity_poly.entity_id
_entity_poly.type
_entity_poly.pdbx_seq_one_letter_code
_entity_poly.pdbx_strand_id
1 'polypeptide(L)'
;MSEHIINHLSGIDRNMGGLIRAVGTYGLVQEGICHPYESLAQAIAHQQLHAAAARSILARFVSAFGNAGAFPTPDIVLATPDEKLRTVGLSFSKIAALKDLATKTLDGVVPDRDTLVKLEDMEIIERLTEVRGIGRWTVEMMLMFQLGRPDILPVDDFGVRAGFQFTYGLRKMPLPKVLAMYGERWGPHRSAAAWYLWRAVELKRAGKLPAPLEQITLPRLARKRRAAKKKAGKTARSMAGKTAAAAGKLKARKQAAAKPASQAKAKTARAAKSRQPAAPLKTSRVRIATSKPARKK
;
A
#
# COMPACT_ATOMS: atom_id res chain seq x y z
N MET A 1 -33.55 -7.60 -4.12
CA MET A 1 -32.24 -7.00 -4.52
C MET A 1 -31.15 -8.06 -4.76
N SER A 2 -30.94 -9.00 -3.82
CA SER A 2 -29.89 -10.05 -3.97
C SER A 2 -30.06 -10.94 -5.21
N GLU A 3 -31.29 -11.29 -5.56
CA GLU A 3 -31.59 -12.19 -6.69
C GLU A 3 -31.19 -11.58 -8.05
N HIS A 4 -31.47 -10.31 -8.27
CA HIS A 4 -31.05 -9.60 -9.50
C HIS A 4 -29.53 -9.61 -9.66
N ILE A 5 -28.78 -9.36 -8.56
CA ILE A 5 -27.31 -9.39 -8.55
C ILE A 5 -26.80 -10.79 -8.90
N ILE A 6 -27.38 -11.81 -8.28
CA ILE A 6 -27.03 -13.22 -8.50
C ILE A 6 -27.28 -13.60 -9.95
N ASN A 7 -28.45 -13.27 -10.49
CA ASN A 7 -28.83 -13.57 -11.87
C ASN A 7 -27.90 -12.87 -12.86
N HIS A 8 -27.60 -11.59 -12.66
CA HIS A 8 -26.68 -10.85 -13.49
C HIS A 8 -25.27 -11.48 -13.51
N LEU A 9 -24.64 -11.66 -12.36
CA LEU A 9 -23.29 -12.21 -12.27
C LEU A 9 -23.20 -13.65 -12.79
N SER A 10 -24.22 -14.48 -12.53
CA SER A 10 -24.27 -15.86 -13.01
C SER A 10 -24.51 -15.97 -14.51
N GLY A 11 -25.25 -15.02 -15.09
CA GLY A 11 -25.54 -14.98 -16.53
C GLY A 11 -24.35 -14.59 -17.39
N ILE A 12 -23.49 -13.69 -16.87
CA ILE A 12 -22.36 -13.17 -17.64
C ILE A 12 -21.05 -13.92 -17.41
N ASP A 13 -20.96 -14.73 -16.35
CA ASP A 13 -19.72 -15.42 -15.96
C ASP A 13 -20.02 -16.77 -15.34
N ARG A 14 -19.78 -17.85 -16.08
CA ARG A 14 -20.11 -19.22 -15.66
C ARG A 14 -19.33 -19.66 -14.43
N ASN A 15 -18.06 -19.27 -14.29
CA ASN A 15 -17.25 -19.60 -13.12
C ASN A 15 -17.77 -18.86 -11.89
N MET A 16 -18.10 -17.56 -12.03
CA MET A 16 -18.74 -16.79 -10.96
C MET A 16 -20.09 -17.41 -10.59
N GLY A 17 -20.91 -17.81 -11.56
CA GLY A 17 -22.16 -18.52 -11.31
C GLY A 17 -21.96 -19.85 -10.56
N GLY A 18 -20.90 -20.60 -10.86
CA GLY A 18 -20.50 -21.80 -10.13
C GLY A 18 -20.15 -21.50 -8.67
N LEU A 19 -19.39 -20.44 -8.45
CA LEU A 19 -19.04 -19.96 -7.10
C LEU A 19 -20.29 -19.51 -6.33
N ILE A 20 -21.15 -18.72 -6.96
CA ILE A 20 -22.40 -18.23 -6.35
C ILE A 20 -23.27 -19.40 -5.88
N ARG A 21 -23.45 -20.45 -6.69
CA ARG A 21 -24.18 -21.66 -6.28
C ARG A 21 -23.56 -22.36 -5.07
N ALA A 22 -22.24 -22.38 -4.97
CA ALA A 22 -21.54 -23.00 -3.84
C ALA A 22 -21.58 -22.16 -2.56
N VAL A 23 -21.61 -20.84 -2.67
CA VAL A 23 -21.66 -19.90 -1.54
C VAL A 23 -23.09 -19.66 -1.06
N GLY A 24 -24.05 -19.58 -1.99
CA GLY A 24 -25.43 -19.21 -1.73
C GLY A 24 -25.69 -17.70 -1.79
N THR A 25 -26.60 -17.24 -0.93
CA THR A 25 -27.10 -15.86 -0.94
C THR A 25 -26.01 -14.83 -0.70
N TYR A 26 -26.06 -13.72 -1.45
CA TYR A 26 -25.22 -12.56 -1.23
C TYR A 26 -25.51 -11.92 0.14
N GLY A 27 -24.49 -11.76 0.95
CA GLY A 27 -24.61 -11.33 2.34
C GLY A 27 -23.57 -10.29 2.78
N LEU A 28 -23.21 -9.35 1.91
CA LEU A 28 -22.40 -8.20 2.36
C LEU A 28 -23.25 -7.34 3.29
N VAL A 29 -22.81 -7.22 4.54
CA VAL A 29 -23.46 -6.40 5.54
C VAL A 29 -22.88 -4.99 5.45
N GLN A 30 -23.76 -3.99 5.36
CA GLN A 30 -23.40 -2.59 5.46
C GLN A 30 -23.41 -2.19 6.92
N GLU A 31 -22.29 -1.69 7.42
CA GLU A 31 -22.17 -1.22 8.80
C GLU A 31 -22.71 0.21 8.97
N GLY A 32 -22.92 0.91 7.85
CA GLY A 32 -23.26 2.33 7.84
C GLY A 32 -22.06 3.21 8.20
N ILE A 33 -22.09 4.45 7.74
CA ILE A 33 -21.08 5.44 8.12
C ILE A 33 -21.73 6.48 9.02
N CYS A 34 -21.22 6.61 10.25
CA CYS A 34 -21.64 7.69 11.14
C CYS A 34 -20.82 8.95 10.86
N HIS A 35 -19.51 8.84 10.97
CA HIS A 35 -18.58 9.96 10.79
C HIS A 35 -17.35 9.51 9.98
N PRO A 36 -17.13 10.08 8.77
CA PRO A 36 -15.98 9.72 7.92
C PRO A 36 -14.62 9.86 8.63
N TYR A 37 -14.44 10.95 9.38
CA TYR A 37 -13.26 11.18 10.21
C TYR A 37 -13.00 10.02 11.18
N GLU A 38 -14.01 9.63 11.95
CA GLU A 38 -13.90 8.54 12.93
C GLU A 38 -13.59 7.20 12.24
N SER A 39 -14.27 6.90 11.15
CA SER A 39 -14.03 5.67 10.37
C SER A 39 -12.60 5.57 9.86
N LEU A 40 -12.03 6.66 9.35
CA LEU A 40 -10.66 6.72 8.90
C LEU A 40 -9.66 6.66 10.05
N ALA A 41 -9.96 7.31 11.19
CA ALA A 41 -9.13 7.23 12.38
C ALA A 41 -9.08 5.79 12.93
N GLN A 42 -10.21 5.09 12.95
CA GLN A 42 -10.28 3.67 13.31
C GLN A 42 -9.46 2.82 12.34
N ALA A 43 -9.58 3.07 11.02
CA ALA A 43 -8.79 2.36 10.02
C ALA A 43 -7.28 2.56 10.25
N ILE A 44 -6.81 3.78 10.52
CA ILE A 44 -5.41 4.07 10.88
C ILE A 44 -4.99 3.29 12.14
N ALA A 45 -5.83 3.25 13.17
CA ALA A 45 -5.53 2.53 14.40
C ALA A 45 -5.42 1.01 14.19
N HIS A 46 -6.22 0.44 13.29
CA HIS A 46 -6.23 -0.99 12.99
C HIS A 46 -5.05 -1.47 12.11
N GLN A 47 -4.37 -0.58 11.39
CA GLN A 47 -3.27 -0.98 10.50
C GLN A 47 -2.18 -1.77 11.23
N GLN A 48 -1.78 -2.92 10.68
CA GLN A 48 -0.69 -3.77 11.18
C GLN A 48 -0.88 -4.27 12.64
N LEU A 49 -2.09 -4.31 13.14
CA LEU A 49 -2.41 -4.81 14.46
C LEU A 49 -3.50 -5.89 14.40
N HIS A 50 -3.47 -6.79 15.40
CA HIS A 50 -4.61 -7.67 15.64
C HIS A 50 -5.82 -6.85 16.14
N ALA A 51 -7.01 -7.25 15.73
CA ALA A 51 -8.26 -6.54 16.05
C ALA A 51 -8.43 -6.24 17.55
N ALA A 52 -8.05 -7.18 18.44
CA ALA A 52 -8.16 -6.96 19.88
C ALA A 52 -7.22 -5.83 20.38
N ALA A 53 -5.97 -5.80 19.89
CA ALA A 53 -5.02 -4.74 20.24
C ALA A 53 -5.48 -3.36 19.74
N ALA A 54 -5.97 -3.30 18.48
CA ALA A 54 -6.47 -2.06 17.91
C ALA A 54 -7.69 -1.53 18.69
N ARG A 55 -8.66 -2.40 19.02
CA ARG A 55 -9.81 -2.02 19.87
C ARG A 55 -9.39 -1.49 21.23
N SER A 56 -8.39 -2.14 21.89
CA SER A 56 -7.88 -1.68 23.17
C SER A 56 -7.23 -0.28 23.10
N ILE A 57 -6.48 -0.01 22.04
CA ILE A 57 -5.88 1.31 21.78
C ILE A 57 -6.98 2.36 21.55
N LEU A 58 -7.96 2.05 20.71
CA LEU A 58 -9.08 2.95 20.43
C LEU A 58 -9.91 3.24 21.70
N ALA A 59 -10.18 2.23 22.50
CA ALA A 59 -10.90 2.43 23.76
C ALA A 59 -10.16 3.38 24.72
N ARG A 60 -8.82 3.21 24.85
CA ARG A 60 -7.99 4.14 25.63
C ARG A 60 -7.94 5.53 25.02
N PHE A 61 -7.89 5.63 23.70
CA PHE A 61 -7.88 6.90 22.98
C PHE A 61 -9.17 7.67 23.22
N VAL A 62 -10.32 7.03 23.08
CA VAL A 62 -11.64 7.64 23.36
C VAL A 62 -11.78 8.01 24.85
N SER A 63 -11.36 7.12 25.77
CA SER A 63 -11.43 7.38 27.22
C SER A 63 -10.55 8.55 27.64
N ALA A 64 -9.35 8.69 27.06
CA ALA A 64 -8.39 9.71 27.47
C ALA A 64 -8.64 11.10 26.83
N PHE A 65 -9.18 11.15 25.62
CA PHE A 65 -9.27 12.39 24.85
C PHE A 65 -10.68 12.69 24.33
N GLY A 66 -11.63 11.75 24.45
CA GLY A 66 -13.02 11.96 24.07
C GLY A 66 -13.80 12.69 25.14
N ASN A 67 -14.95 13.24 24.76
CA ASN A 67 -15.88 13.87 25.69
C ASN A 67 -17.12 13.00 25.86
N ALA A 68 -17.46 12.65 27.11
CA ALA A 68 -18.62 11.80 27.43
C ALA A 68 -18.69 10.47 26.63
N GLY A 69 -17.54 9.87 26.32
CA GLY A 69 -17.47 8.64 25.53
C GLY A 69 -17.56 8.83 24.01
N ALA A 70 -17.72 10.06 23.52
CA ALA A 70 -17.65 10.37 22.10
C ALA A 70 -16.19 10.31 21.59
N PHE A 71 -16.03 10.08 20.30
CA PHE A 71 -14.72 10.06 19.66
C PHE A 71 -14.05 11.44 19.72
N PRO A 72 -12.72 11.55 19.98
CA PRO A 72 -12.03 12.83 20.03
C PRO A 72 -12.17 13.61 18.73
N THR A 73 -12.55 14.89 18.83
CA THR A 73 -12.66 15.75 17.64
C THR A 73 -11.31 16.06 17.00
N PRO A 74 -11.26 16.49 15.72
CA PRO A 74 -10.02 16.89 15.05
C PRO A 74 -9.22 17.92 15.86
N ASP A 75 -9.89 18.93 16.42
CA ASP A 75 -9.22 19.98 17.22
C ASP A 75 -8.54 19.43 18.46
N ILE A 76 -9.18 18.50 19.18
CA ILE A 76 -8.59 17.83 20.34
C ILE A 76 -7.34 17.05 19.94
N VAL A 77 -7.39 16.33 18.83
CA VAL A 77 -6.23 15.54 18.35
C VAL A 77 -5.07 16.46 17.98
N LEU A 78 -5.33 17.59 17.34
CA LEU A 78 -4.31 18.57 16.96
C LEU A 78 -3.70 19.27 18.17
N ALA A 79 -4.51 19.65 19.14
CA ALA A 79 -4.08 20.31 20.37
C ALA A 79 -3.32 19.37 21.33
N THR A 80 -3.47 18.05 21.20
CA THR A 80 -2.84 17.07 22.09
C THR A 80 -1.38 16.85 21.68
N PRO A 81 -0.40 17.00 22.62
CA PRO A 81 1.00 16.67 22.38
C PRO A 81 1.18 15.19 22.00
N ASP A 82 2.17 14.92 21.13
CA ASP A 82 2.44 13.57 20.62
C ASP A 82 2.74 12.57 21.75
N GLU A 83 3.45 13.02 22.80
CA GLU A 83 3.79 12.23 23.96
C GLU A 83 2.54 11.72 24.70
N LYS A 84 1.51 12.58 24.80
CA LYS A 84 0.21 12.19 25.40
C LYS A 84 -0.54 11.20 24.51
N LEU A 85 -0.54 11.39 23.19
CA LEU A 85 -1.14 10.45 22.25
C LEU A 85 -0.41 9.09 22.28
N ARG A 86 0.86 9.06 22.59
CA ARG A 86 1.62 7.81 22.75
C ARG A 86 1.21 6.98 23.97
N THR A 87 0.78 7.61 25.06
CA THR A 87 0.40 6.89 26.28
C THR A 87 -0.74 5.90 26.07
N VAL A 88 -1.61 6.13 25.09
CA VAL A 88 -2.69 5.20 24.74
C VAL A 88 -2.27 4.04 23.84
N GLY A 89 -0.99 4.01 23.41
CA GLY A 89 -0.43 2.93 22.60
C GLY A 89 -0.34 3.21 21.10
N LEU A 90 -0.52 4.46 20.67
CA LEU A 90 -0.34 4.87 19.27
C LEU A 90 1.15 4.95 18.93
N SER A 91 1.55 4.47 17.74
CA SER A 91 2.89 4.68 17.20
C SER A 91 3.04 6.09 16.65
N PHE A 92 4.27 6.61 16.54
CA PHE A 92 4.51 7.93 15.92
C PHE A 92 3.94 8.05 14.50
N SER A 93 4.02 6.98 13.71
CA SER A 93 3.44 6.99 12.36
C SER A 93 1.92 7.12 12.36
N LYS A 94 1.23 6.48 13.33
CA LYS A 94 -0.21 6.60 13.51
C LYS A 94 -0.61 7.97 14.05
N ILE A 95 0.16 8.53 14.97
CA ILE A 95 -0.06 9.88 15.47
C ILE A 95 0.05 10.90 14.33
N ALA A 96 1.10 10.81 13.53
CA ALA A 96 1.26 11.68 12.38
C ALA A 96 0.14 11.53 11.34
N ALA A 97 -0.37 10.30 11.14
CA ALA A 97 -1.52 10.04 10.27
C ALA A 97 -2.83 10.59 10.85
N LEU A 98 -3.06 10.44 12.16
CA LEU A 98 -4.24 11.00 12.83
C LEU A 98 -4.26 12.52 12.84
N LYS A 99 -3.11 13.16 13.03
CA LYS A 99 -3.00 14.63 12.96
C LYS A 99 -3.21 15.14 11.52
N ASP A 100 -2.66 14.47 10.53
CA ASP A 100 -2.91 14.80 9.13
C ASP A 100 -4.40 14.63 8.77
N LEU A 101 -5.02 13.53 9.22
CA LEU A 101 -6.46 13.29 9.08
C LEU A 101 -7.27 14.41 9.73
N ALA A 102 -6.91 14.81 10.96
CA ALA A 102 -7.59 15.89 11.69
C ALA A 102 -7.48 17.22 10.92
N THR A 103 -6.29 17.60 10.47
CA THR A 103 -6.09 18.79 9.64
C THR A 103 -6.97 18.76 8.40
N LYS A 104 -6.91 17.66 7.63
CA LYS A 104 -7.67 17.52 6.38
C LYS A 104 -9.17 17.46 6.58
N THR A 105 -9.63 17.06 7.77
CA THR A 105 -11.05 17.14 8.12
C THR A 105 -11.48 18.59 8.32
N LEU A 106 -10.69 19.38 9.04
CA LEU A 106 -10.97 20.81 9.22
C LEU A 106 -10.88 21.60 7.91
N ASP A 107 -9.96 21.22 7.03
CA ASP A 107 -9.79 21.82 5.69
C ASP A 107 -10.87 21.38 4.68
N GLY A 108 -11.78 20.46 5.05
CA GLY A 108 -12.86 19.97 4.20
C GLY A 108 -12.43 18.95 3.14
N VAL A 109 -11.17 18.50 3.15
CA VAL A 109 -10.70 17.40 2.28
C VAL A 109 -11.39 16.10 2.65
N VAL A 110 -11.55 15.83 3.96
CA VAL A 110 -12.40 14.77 4.50
C VAL A 110 -13.74 15.38 4.84
N PRO A 111 -14.76 15.25 3.97
CA PRO A 111 -16.04 15.90 4.18
C PRO A 111 -16.88 15.17 5.24
N ASP A 112 -17.96 15.79 5.65
CA ASP A 112 -18.99 15.14 6.43
C ASP A 112 -19.71 14.03 5.64
N ARG A 113 -20.54 13.26 6.35
CA ARG A 113 -21.28 12.15 5.76
C ARG A 113 -22.21 12.59 4.61
N ASP A 114 -22.92 13.69 4.81
CA ASP A 114 -23.98 14.13 3.88
C ASP A 114 -23.39 14.66 2.57
N THR A 115 -22.21 15.21 2.64
CA THR A 115 -21.39 15.57 1.47
C THR A 115 -20.80 14.34 0.84
N LEU A 116 -20.17 13.44 1.63
CA LEU A 116 -19.47 12.27 1.12
C LEU A 116 -20.37 11.33 0.31
N VAL A 117 -21.60 11.12 0.76
CA VAL A 117 -22.55 10.22 0.08
C VAL A 117 -22.98 10.71 -1.31
N LYS A 118 -22.83 12.00 -1.59
CA LYS A 118 -23.20 12.64 -2.87
C LYS A 118 -22.05 12.60 -3.90
N LEU A 119 -20.82 12.35 -3.45
CA LEU A 119 -19.66 12.33 -4.32
C LEU A 119 -19.58 11.02 -5.12
N GLU A 120 -18.95 11.10 -6.29
CA GLU A 120 -18.62 9.94 -7.09
C GLU A 120 -17.50 9.10 -6.44
N ASP A 121 -17.51 7.79 -6.64
CA ASP A 121 -16.56 6.87 -6.00
C ASP A 121 -15.09 7.24 -6.25
N MET A 122 -14.77 7.67 -7.48
CA MET A 122 -13.41 8.07 -7.81
C MET A 122 -13.00 9.38 -7.12
N GLU A 123 -13.90 10.32 -6.98
CA GLU A 123 -13.66 11.57 -6.25
C GLU A 123 -13.41 11.30 -4.76
N ILE A 124 -14.20 10.40 -4.16
CA ILE A 124 -13.98 9.96 -2.77
C ILE A 124 -12.58 9.32 -2.63
N ILE A 125 -12.20 8.44 -3.56
CA ILE A 125 -10.89 7.79 -3.54
C ILE A 125 -9.77 8.83 -3.64
N GLU A 126 -9.85 9.77 -4.57
CA GLU A 126 -8.83 10.80 -4.76
C GLU A 126 -8.67 11.68 -3.51
N ARG A 127 -9.76 12.20 -2.98
CA ARG A 127 -9.76 13.05 -1.77
C ARG A 127 -9.22 12.32 -0.54
N LEU A 128 -9.77 11.14 -0.24
CA LEU A 128 -9.42 10.46 1.01
C LEU A 128 -8.02 9.83 0.98
N THR A 129 -7.47 9.52 -0.20
CA THR A 129 -6.08 9.05 -0.33
C THR A 129 -5.04 10.15 -0.16
N GLU A 130 -5.42 11.42 -0.12
CA GLU A 130 -4.55 12.51 0.30
C GLU A 130 -4.17 12.41 1.78
N VAL A 131 -4.98 11.76 2.60
CA VAL A 131 -4.72 11.57 4.02
C VAL A 131 -3.55 10.61 4.22
N ARG A 132 -2.57 11.04 4.98
CA ARG A 132 -1.39 10.24 5.30
C ARG A 132 -1.78 8.88 5.89
N GLY A 133 -1.29 7.81 5.27
CA GLY A 133 -1.54 6.45 5.72
C GLY A 133 -2.87 5.86 5.26
N ILE A 134 -3.72 6.62 4.59
CA ILE A 134 -4.93 6.12 3.95
C ILE A 134 -4.62 5.81 2.48
N GLY A 135 -4.63 4.53 2.15
CA GLY A 135 -4.44 4.05 0.79
C GLY A 135 -5.77 3.76 0.09
N ARG A 136 -5.73 3.62 -1.23
CA ARG A 136 -6.89 3.28 -2.07
C ARG A 136 -7.68 2.09 -1.52
N TRP A 137 -7.02 1.02 -1.11
CA TRP A 137 -7.67 -0.15 -0.54
C TRP A 137 -8.52 0.18 0.70
N THR A 138 -8.03 1.04 1.60
CA THR A 138 -8.78 1.46 2.78
C THR A 138 -10.06 2.21 2.41
N VAL A 139 -9.97 3.09 1.40
CA VAL A 139 -11.13 3.82 0.89
C VAL A 139 -12.12 2.88 0.19
N GLU A 140 -11.64 1.93 -0.61
CA GLU A 140 -12.48 0.92 -1.25
C GLU A 140 -13.25 0.06 -0.22
N MET A 141 -12.62 -0.29 0.92
CA MET A 141 -13.32 -0.98 2.02
C MET A 141 -14.42 -0.09 2.63
N MET A 142 -14.14 1.19 2.84
CA MET A 142 -15.14 2.16 3.31
C MET A 142 -16.31 2.30 2.33
N LEU A 143 -16.01 2.41 1.03
CA LEU A 143 -17.05 2.48 -0.02
C LEU A 143 -17.95 1.24 -0.01
N MET A 144 -17.38 0.04 0.11
CA MET A 144 -18.13 -1.21 0.08
C MET A 144 -18.94 -1.45 1.37
N PHE A 145 -18.28 -1.34 2.53
CA PHE A 145 -18.86 -1.79 3.80
C PHE A 145 -19.62 -0.68 4.54
N GLN A 146 -19.25 0.57 4.36
CA GLN A 146 -19.88 1.68 5.08
C GLN A 146 -20.85 2.47 4.19
N LEU A 147 -20.49 2.77 2.94
CA LEU A 147 -21.35 3.49 2.01
C LEU A 147 -22.23 2.58 1.16
N GLY A 148 -21.95 1.27 1.13
CA GLY A 148 -22.75 0.30 0.37
C GLY A 148 -22.65 0.49 -1.15
N ARG A 149 -21.55 1.05 -1.65
CA ARG A 149 -21.35 1.27 -3.08
C ARG A 149 -21.33 -0.07 -3.81
N PRO A 150 -22.19 -0.26 -4.85
CA PRO A 150 -22.39 -1.57 -5.46
C PRO A 150 -21.28 -1.97 -6.44
N ASP A 151 -20.50 -1.01 -6.92
CA ASP A 151 -19.64 -1.23 -8.10
C ASP A 151 -18.14 -0.99 -7.83
N ILE A 152 -17.66 -1.44 -6.69
CA ILE A 152 -16.25 -1.35 -6.27
C ILE A 152 -15.56 -2.72 -6.46
N LEU A 153 -14.42 -2.73 -7.14
CA LEU A 153 -13.55 -3.90 -7.27
C LEU A 153 -12.16 -3.59 -6.68
N PRO A 154 -11.85 -4.04 -5.46
CA PRO A 154 -10.56 -3.81 -4.83
C PRO A 154 -9.49 -4.73 -5.44
N VAL A 155 -8.96 -4.34 -6.58
CA VAL A 155 -8.04 -5.15 -7.40
C VAL A 155 -6.68 -5.38 -6.75
N ASP A 156 -6.28 -4.55 -5.79
CA ASP A 156 -5.05 -4.72 -5.03
C ASP A 156 -5.26 -5.62 -3.80
N ASP A 157 -6.51 -5.95 -3.44
CA ASP A 157 -6.82 -6.85 -2.33
C ASP A 157 -6.32 -8.27 -2.59
N PHE A 158 -5.54 -8.80 -1.63
CA PHE A 158 -4.97 -10.14 -1.73
C PHE A 158 -6.06 -11.21 -1.78
N GLY A 159 -7.10 -11.08 -0.95
CA GLY A 159 -8.20 -12.05 -0.87
C GLY A 159 -9.02 -12.12 -2.16
N VAL A 160 -9.34 -10.95 -2.73
CA VAL A 160 -10.06 -10.85 -4.01
C VAL A 160 -9.24 -11.48 -5.13
N ARG A 161 -7.94 -11.17 -5.22
CA ARG A 161 -7.04 -11.75 -6.24
C ARG A 161 -6.83 -13.25 -6.06
N ALA A 162 -6.69 -13.72 -4.82
CA ALA A 162 -6.57 -15.16 -4.51
C ALA A 162 -7.87 -15.88 -4.81
N GLY A 163 -9.01 -15.32 -4.41
CA GLY A 163 -10.33 -15.87 -4.74
C GLY A 163 -10.55 -15.99 -6.24
N PHE A 164 -10.16 -14.97 -7.00
CA PHE A 164 -10.19 -15.04 -8.46
C PHE A 164 -9.28 -16.15 -8.98
N GLN A 165 -8.03 -16.22 -8.51
CA GLN A 165 -7.12 -17.30 -8.90
C GLN A 165 -7.74 -18.67 -8.71
N PHE A 166 -8.36 -18.91 -7.55
CA PHE A 166 -8.93 -20.22 -7.19
C PHE A 166 -10.19 -20.53 -7.98
N THR A 167 -11.12 -19.58 -8.08
CA THR A 167 -12.40 -19.74 -8.80
C THR A 167 -12.19 -20.05 -10.28
N TYR A 168 -11.16 -19.45 -10.89
CA TYR A 168 -10.88 -19.61 -12.32
C TYR A 168 -9.75 -20.61 -12.62
N GLY A 169 -9.26 -21.34 -11.63
CA GLY A 169 -8.25 -22.38 -11.80
C GLY A 169 -6.91 -21.88 -12.35
N LEU A 170 -6.54 -20.65 -12.04
CA LEU A 170 -5.32 -20.06 -12.58
C LEU A 170 -4.08 -20.58 -11.86
N ARG A 171 -3.03 -20.86 -12.61
CA ARG A 171 -1.73 -21.28 -12.03
C ARG A 171 -1.06 -20.20 -11.19
N LYS A 172 -1.29 -18.92 -11.50
CA LYS A 172 -0.71 -17.76 -10.83
C LYS A 172 -1.78 -16.72 -10.54
N MET A 173 -1.61 -16.00 -9.44
CA MET A 173 -2.45 -14.87 -9.08
C MET A 173 -2.39 -13.81 -10.19
N PRO A 174 -3.54 -13.25 -10.64
CA PRO A 174 -3.56 -12.22 -11.66
C PRO A 174 -2.90 -10.93 -11.15
N LEU A 175 -2.34 -10.15 -12.06
CA LEU A 175 -1.93 -8.79 -11.74
C LEU A 175 -3.18 -7.92 -11.51
N PRO A 176 -3.13 -6.90 -10.63
CA PRO A 176 -4.27 -6.01 -10.37
C PRO A 176 -4.92 -5.47 -11.65
N LYS A 177 -4.11 -4.98 -12.59
CA LYS A 177 -4.61 -4.47 -13.87
C LYS A 177 -5.32 -5.52 -14.73
N VAL A 178 -4.87 -6.76 -14.66
CA VAL A 178 -5.52 -7.87 -15.39
C VAL A 178 -6.86 -8.19 -14.76
N LEU A 179 -6.93 -8.21 -13.44
CA LEU A 179 -8.19 -8.39 -12.71
C LEU A 179 -9.16 -7.23 -12.97
N ALA A 180 -8.68 -5.99 -12.96
CA ALA A 180 -9.50 -4.82 -13.30
C ALA A 180 -10.16 -4.98 -14.67
N MET A 181 -9.36 -5.25 -15.70
CA MET A 181 -9.87 -5.45 -17.07
C MET A 181 -10.85 -6.63 -17.19
N TYR A 182 -10.58 -7.72 -16.47
CA TYR A 182 -11.50 -8.85 -16.47
C TYR A 182 -12.80 -8.53 -15.75
N GLY A 183 -12.72 -7.82 -14.63
CA GLY A 183 -13.84 -7.48 -13.76
C GLY A 183 -14.76 -6.39 -14.29
N GLU A 184 -14.41 -5.72 -15.40
CA GLU A 184 -15.32 -4.76 -16.06
C GLU A 184 -16.67 -5.38 -16.40
N ARG A 185 -16.68 -6.67 -16.76
CA ARG A 185 -17.91 -7.44 -17.06
C ARG A 185 -18.87 -7.57 -15.89
N TRP A 186 -18.40 -7.48 -14.65
CA TRP A 186 -19.22 -7.62 -13.45
C TRP A 186 -19.97 -6.34 -13.06
N GLY A 187 -19.67 -5.21 -13.74
CA GLY A 187 -20.43 -3.99 -13.54
C GLY A 187 -21.91 -4.16 -13.86
N PRO A 188 -22.80 -3.53 -13.10
CA PRO A 188 -22.58 -2.59 -11.99
C PRO A 188 -22.53 -3.29 -10.60
N HIS A 189 -22.14 -4.57 -10.50
CA HIS A 189 -22.18 -5.35 -9.27
C HIS A 189 -20.80 -5.86 -8.84
N ARG A 190 -19.74 -5.06 -9.10
CA ARG A 190 -18.35 -5.46 -8.80
C ARG A 190 -18.09 -5.67 -7.31
N SER A 191 -18.80 -4.96 -6.42
CA SER A 191 -18.70 -5.20 -4.97
C SER A 191 -19.21 -6.58 -4.57
N ALA A 192 -20.29 -7.04 -5.17
CA ALA A 192 -20.80 -8.37 -4.94
C ALA A 192 -19.84 -9.44 -5.50
N ALA A 193 -19.30 -9.25 -6.69
CA ALA A 193 -18.29 -10.13 -7.24
C ALA A 193 -17.07 -10.24 -6.32
N ALA A 194 -16.55 -9.13 -5.78
CA ALA A 194 -15.47 -9.11 -4.82
C ALA A 194 -15.81 -9.88 -3.54
N TRP A 195 -17.03 -9.70 -3.03
CA TRP A 195 -17.51 -10.44 -1.85
C TRP A 195 -17.53 -11.96 -2.09
N TYR A 196 -18.03 -12.42 -3.22
CA TYR A 196 -18.00 -13.84 -3.59
C TYR A 196 -16.56 -14.36 -3.71
N LEU A 197 -15.65 -13.57 -4.25
CA LEU A 197 -14.24 -13.95 -4.36
C LEU A 197 -13.57 -14.14 -2.99
N TRP A 198 -13.92 -13.33 -1.97
CA TRP A 198 -13.48 -13.60 -0.59
C TRP A 198 -14.03 -14.93 -0.07
N ARG A 199 -15.30 -15.27 -0.34
CA ARG A 199 -15.89 -16.57 0.04
C ARG A 199 -15.19 -17.73 -0.67
N ALA A 200 -14.72 -17.54 -1.91
CA ALA A 200 -13.94 -18.56 -2.60
C ALA A 200 -12.65 -18.95 -1.83
N VAL A 201 -12.00 -18.00 -1.18
CA VAL A 201 -10.83 -18.28 -0.34
C VAL A 201 -11.20 -19.15 0.86
N GLU A 202 -12.34 -18.89 1.49
CA GLU A 202 -12.85 -19.69 2.62
C GLU A 202 -13.23 -21.10 2.17
N LEU A 203 -13.97 -21.22 1.06
CA LEU A 203 -14.31 -22.51 0.48
C LEU A 203 -13.06 -23.30 0.08
N LYS A 204 -12.04 -22.64 -0.46
CA LYS A 204 -10.76 -23.29 -0.80
C LYS A 204 -10.06 -23.85 0.44
N ARG A 205 -10.03 -23.09 1.54
CA ARG A 205 -9.46 -23.56 2.82
C ARG A 205 -10.25 -24.74 3.39
N ALA A 206 -11.57 -24.75 3.20
CA ALA A 206 -12.45 -25.81 3.66
C ALA A 206 -12.48 -27.05 2.71
N GLY A 207 -11.77 -27.02 1.59
CA GLY A 207 -11.80 -28.09 0.59
C GLY A 207 -13.13 -28.21 -0.18
N LYS A 208 -13.97 -27.15 -0.13
CA LYS A 208 -15.34 -27.15 -0.69
C LYS A 208 -15.49 -26.29 -1.95
N LEU A 209 -14.41 -25.68 -2.44
CA LEU A 209 -14.47 -24.86 -3.64
C LEU A 209 -14.72 -25.73 -4.87
N PRO A 210 -15.76 -25.45 -5.69
CA PRO A 210 -16.00 -26.19 -6.91
C PRO A 210 -14.86 -26.02 -7.93
N ALA A 211 -14.68 -26.99 -8.81
CA ALA A 211 -13.78 -26.85 -9.94
C ALA A 211 -14.30 -25.77 -10.90
N PRO A 212 -13.41 -25.07 -11.60
CA PRO A 212 -13.82 -24.12 -12.64
C PRO A 212 -14.68 -24.79 -13.70
N LEU A 213 -15.76 -24.13 -14.12
CA LEU A 213 -16.69 -24.64 -15.13
C LEU A 213 -16.19 -24.44 -16.55
N GLU A 214 -15.31 -23.44 -16.74
CA GLU A 214 -14.71 -23.12 -18.03
C GLU A 214 -13.30 -22.56 -17.86
N GLN A 215 -12.47 -22.77 -18.87
CA GLN A 215 -11.17 -22.11 -18.94
C GLN A 215 -11.34 -20.70 -19.49
N ILE A 216 -10.66 -19.74 -18.86
CA ILE A 216 -10.72 -18.36 -19.30
C ILE A 216 -9.41 -17.91 -19.96
N THR A 217 -9.55 -16.97 -20.90
CA THR A 217 -8.42 -16.23 -21.44
C THR A 217 -8.34 -14.88 -20.75
N LEU A 218 -7.26 -14.64 -20.03
CA LEU A 218 -7.04 -13.35 -19.35
C LEU A 218 -6.67 -12.25 -20.34
N PRO A 219 -7.12 -11.00 -20.09
CA PRO A 219 -6.67 -9.84 -20.85
C PRO A 219 -5.14 -9.72 -20.85
N ARG A 220 -4.58 -9.40 -21.98
CA ARG A 220 -3.14 -9.17 -22.11
C ARG A 220 -2.83 -7.70 -21.89
N LEU A 221 -1.98 -7.40 -20.93
CA LEU A 221 -1.43 -6.06 -20.77
C LEU A 221 -0.61 -5.71 -22.01
N ALA A 222 -0.87 -4.53 -22.59
CA ALA A 222 -0.04 -4.02 -23.69
C ALA A 222 1.43 -3.99 -23.21
N ARG A 223 2.31 -4.69 -23.92
CA ARG A 223 3.74 -4.68 -23.63
C ARG A 223 4.23 -3.24 -23.82
N LYS A 224 4.49 -2.52 -22.71
CA LYS A 224 5.20 -1.24 -22.80
C LYS A 224 6.44 -1.48 -23.65
N ARG A 225 6.55 -0.78 -24.76
CA ARG A 225 7.70 -0.82 -25.70
C ARG A 225 8.99 -0.40 -24.97
N ARG A 226 9.56 -1.31 -24.18
CA ARG A 226 10.92 -1.14 -23.62
C ARG A 226 12.00 -1.21 -24.72
N ALA A 227 11.64 -1.64 -25.93
CA ALA A 227 12.55 -1.78 -27.05
C ALA A 227 13.03 -0.43 -27.64
N ALA A 228 12.22 0.62 -27.59
CA ALA A 228 12.59 1.93 -28.14
C ALA A 228 13.65 2.67 -27.30
N LYS A 229 13.59 2.55 -25.96
CA LYS A 229 14.57 3.19 -25.06
C LYS A 229 15.95 2.52 -25.10
N LYS A 230 16.00 1.19 -25.35
CA LYS A 230 17.28 0.46 -25.47
C LYS A 230 18.00 0.73 -26.79
N LYS A 231 17.25 0.97 -27.90
CA LYS A 231 17.82 1.39 -29.19
C LYS A 231 18.29 2.86 -29.18
N ALA A 232 17.49 3.77 -28.61
CA ALA A 232 17.86 5.18 -28.48
C ALA A 232 19.09 5.39 -27.57
N GLY A 233 19.16 4.65 -26.45
CA GLY A 233 20.32 4.69 -25.55
C GLY A 233 21.61 4.12 -26.16
N LYS A 234 21.51 3.09 -27.03
CA LYS A 234 22.67 2.56 -27.77
C LYS A 234 23.18 3.51 -28.85
N THR A 235 22.26 4.18 -29.56
CA THR A 235 22.61 5.17 -30.63
C THR A 235 23.21 6.44 -30.02
N ALA A 236 22.65 6.93 -28.88
CA ALA A 236 23.21 8.08 -28.17
C ALA A 236 24.60 7.80 -27.59
N ARG A 237 24.83 6.59 -27.06
CA ARG A 237 26.14 6.17 -26.54
C ARG A 237 27.19 5.97 -27.66
N SER A 238 26.76 5.52 -28.86
CA SER A 238 27.63 5.38 -30.04
C SER A 238 27.98 6.75 -30.61
N MET A 239 27.07 7.73 -30.62
CA MET A 239 27.37 9.08 -31.07
C MET A 239 28.28 9.87 -30.08
N ALA A 240 28.03 9.73 -28.76
CA ALA A 240 28.88 10.34 -27.75
C ALA A 240 30.31 9.77 -27.76
N GLY A 241 30.47 8.46 -28.04
CA GLY A 241 31.80 7.85 -28.21
C GLY A 241 32.57 8.35 -29.46
N LYS A 242 31.86 8.63 -30.55
CA LYS A 242 32.50 9.18 -31.78
C LYS A 242 32.90 10.64 -31.62
N THR A 243 32.14 11.46 -30.91
CA THR A 243 32.47 12.86 -30.61
C THR A 243 33.61 12.99 -29.60
N ALA A 244 33.69 12.09 -28.59
CA ALA A 244 34.79 12.07 -27.63
C ALA A 244 36.10 11.64 -28.29
N ALA A 245 36.08 10.65 -29.24
CA ALA A 245 37.26 10.23 -29.98
C ALA A 245 37.75 11.32 -30.95
N ALA A 246 36.87 12.10 -31.56
CA ALA A 246 37.22 13.24 -32.41
C ALA A 246 37.85 14.39 -31.60
N ALA A 247 37.30 14.70 -30.40
CA ALA A 247 37.84 15.74 -29.49
C ALA A 247 39.21 15.32 -28.92
N GLY A 248 39.45 14.01 -28.64
CA GLY A 248 40.74 13.48 -28.19
C GLY A 248 41.81 13.61 -29.25
N LYS A 249 41.51 13.34 -30.53
CA LYS A 249 42.45 13.54 -31.65
C LYS A 249 42.81 14.98 -31.92
N LEU A 250 41.87 15.94 -31.67
CA LEU A 250 42.10 17.35 -31.82
C LEU A 250 43.00 17.91 -30.70
N LYS A 251 42.85 17.42 -29.45
CA LYS A 251 43.69 17.76 -28.30
C LYS A 251 45.14 17.23 -28.44
N ALA A 252 45.31 16.00 -28.93
CA ALA A 252 46.63 15.40 -29.19
C ALA A 252 47.38 16.16 -30.30
N ARG A 253 46.68 16.65 -31.31
CA ARG A 253 47.29 17.43 -32.41
C ARG A 253 47.72 18.86 -31.96
N LYS A 254 47.01 19.48 -30.97
CA LYS A 254 47.39 20.78 -30.38
C LYS A 254 48.54 20.65 -29.38
N GLN A 255 48.72 19.52 -28.70
CA GLN A 255 49.81 19.30 -27.76
C GLN A 255 51.14 18.93 -28.45
N ALA A 256 51.10 18.37 -29.68
CA ALA A 256 52.28 18.10 -30.47
C ALA A 256 52.89 19.35 -31.14
N ALA A 257 52.14 20.45 -31.19
CA ALA A 257 52.59 21.69 -31.81
C ALA A 257 53.19 22.72 -30.84
N ALA A 258 53.32 22.42 -29.53
CA ALA A 258 53.80 23.34 -28.51
C ALA A 258 54.91 22.67 -27.67
N LYS A 259 56.14 22.56 -28.24
CA LYS A 259 57.39 22.48 -27.49
C LYS A 259 58.38 23.40 -28.13
N PRO A 260 58.97 24.35 -27.32
CA PRO A 260 60.39 24.34 -27.20
C PRO A 260 60.90 24.44 -25.75
N ALA A 261 61.94 23.67 -25.56
CA ALA A 261 63.09 23.75 -24.69
C ALA A 261 63.15 24.82 -23.58
N SER A 262 63.42 24.36 -22.36
CA SER A 262 64.61 24.78 -21.63
C SER A 262 64.79 23.95 -20.36
N GLN A 263 66.04 23.64 -20.17
CA GLN A 263 66.63 22.83 -19.11
C GLN A 263 66.67 23.55 -17.74
N ALA A 264 66.79 22.72 -16.73
CA ALA A 264 67.77 22.75 -15.67
C ALA A 264 67.32 23.07 -14.24
N LYS A 265 67.74 22.20 -13.36
CA LYS A 265 68.18 22.35 -11.94
C LYS A 265 67.10 22.66 -10.91
N ALA A 266 66.99 22.07 -9.76
CA ALA A 266 67.88 21.35 -8.84
C ALA A 266 66.99 20.72 -7.76
N LYS A 267 67.24 19.50 -7.37
CA LYS A 267 67.83 18.97 -6.13
C LYS A 267 67.28 19.45 -4.77
N THR A 268 66.96 18.43 -3.95
CA THR A 268 67.07 18.31 -2.48
C THR A 268 65.86 18.87 -1.70
N ALA A 269 65.34 18.27 -0.69
CA ALA A 269 65.74 17.30 0.30
C ALA A 269 64.50 16.89 1.13
N ARG A 270 64.38 15.62 1.46
CA ARG A 270 64.50 15.02 2.77
C ARG A 270 63.35 15.21 3.79
N ALA A 271 62.77 14.06 4.05
CA ALA A 271 62.70 13.39 5.38
C ALA A 271 61.51 13.77 6.25
N ALA A 272 60.69 12.90 6.52
CA ALA A 272 60.68 11.74 7.44
C ALA A 272 59.76 11.95 8.63
N LYS A 273 59.20 10.85 8.99
CA LYS A 273 58.66 10.38 10.30
C LYS A 273 57.15 10.48 10.51
N SER A 274 56.48 9.32 10.45
CA SER A 274 56.21 8.32 11.49
C SER A 274 55.14 8.81 12.47
N ARG A 275 54.12 8.13 12.80
CA ARG A 275 53.92 6.81 13.37
C ARG A 275 52.40 6.52 13.51
N GLN A 276 52.03 5.29 13.28
CA GLN A 276 50.88 4.55 13.81
C GLN A 276 51.12 4.33 15.33
N PRO A 277 50.25 3.58 16.07
CA PRO A 277 48.81 3.36 16.07
C PRO A 277 48.25 3.40 17.53
N ALA A 278 46.96 3.28 17.72
CA ALA A 278 46.44 2.72 18.97
C ALA A 278 45.11 1.97 18.74
N ALA A 279 45.13 0.75 19.24
CA ALA A 279 44.09 -0.23 19.22
C ALA A 279 43.26 -0.18 20.52
N PRO A 280 42.43 -1.20 20.86
CA PRO A 280 40.98 -1.08 21.11
C PRO A 280 40.63 -1.25 22.61
N LEU A 281 39.43 -0.91 23.03
CA LEU A 281 38.89 -1.21 24.37
C LEU A 281 37.54 -1.91 24.25
N LYS A 282 37.59 -3.20 24.52
CA LYS A 282 37.01 -4.04 25.61
C LYS A 282 35.51 -3.93 25.84
N THR A 283 34.89 -5.04 25.48
CA THR A 283 33.63 -5.63 25.92
C THR A 283 33.45 -5.62 27.45
N SER A 284 32.23 -5.27 27.87
CA SER A 284 31.73 -5.66 29.20
C SER A 284 30.39 -6.40 29.05
N ARG A 285 30.46 -7.68 29.28
CA ARG A 285 29.32 -8.57 29.57
C ARG A 285 28.74 -8.18 30.94
N VAL A 286 27.41 -7.98 30.99
CA VAL A 286 26.67 -8.07 32.25
C VAL A 286 25.72 -9.26 32.17
N ARG A 287 25.84 -10.10 33.16
CA ARG A 287 25.16 -11.40 33.35
C ARG A 287 23.68 -11.19 33.66
N ILE A 288 22.89 -12.05 33.07
CA ILE A 288 21.50 -12.34 33.41
C ILE A 288 21.49 -13.12 34.74
N ALA A 289 20.72 -12.64 35.71
CA ALA A 289 20.33 -13.40 36.88
C ALA A 289 18.88 -13.89 36.68
N THR A 290 18.76 -15.20 36.58
CA THR A 290 17.52 -15.97 36.67
C THR A 290 17.08 -16.11 38.10
N SER A 291 15.83 -15.83 38.45
CA SER A 291 15.18 -16.34 39.63
C SER A 291 13.83 -16.96 39.29
N LYS A 292 13.74 -18.24 39.64
CA LYS A 292 12.60 -19.14 39.47
C LYS A 292 11.55 -18.92 40.58
N PRO A 293 10.31 -19.41 40.38
CA PRO A 293 9.13 -19.02 41.15
C PRO A 293 8.93 -19.85 42.42
N ALA A 294 8.26 -19.24 43.41
CA ALA A 294 7.75 -19.95 44.60
C ALA A 294 6.26 -20.28 44.41
N ARG A 295 5.95 -21.58 44.48
CA ARG A 295 4.62 -22.17 44.73
C ARG A 295 4.31 -21.98 46.21
N LYS A 296 3.05 -21.68 46.53
CA LYS A 296 2.24 -22.14 47.71
C LYS A 296 1.00 -21.22 47.76
N LYS A 297 -0.14 -21.62 48.06
CA LYS A 297 -0.99 -22.78 48.38
C LYS A 297 -2.39 -22.43 47.88
#